data_2cf2aba19e9afad299511ad3b4f3bb31
#
_entry.id   2cf2aba19e9afad299511ad3b4f3bb31
#
_cell.length_a   1.000
_cell.length_b   1.000
_cell.length_c   1.000
_cell.angle_alpha   90.00
_cell.angle_beta   90.00
_cell.angle_gamma   90.00
#
_symmetry.space_group_name_H-M   'P 1'
#
loop_
_entity.id
_entity.type
_entity.pdbx_description
1 polymer ?
#
loop_
_entity_poly.entity_id
_entity_poly.type
_entity_poly.pdbx_seq_one_letter_code
_entity_poly.pdbx_strand_id
1 'polypeptide(L)'
;MRGGSYPYHFIFIVFIKGFIMEEILSALVGAVNQVLWDYLLIYALIGIGLFFTLYLGAPQLTKLGTGFKSVFGGLFSKKDKDHEGKSLSQFQALAVAISAQIGTGNVAGVATAITAGGPGAIFWMWLSAILGMSTIFAEAVLAQKYRVVSHGKYIGGPAFYITHGLTPKIGRGAARFLSGFFSIALIIALGFIGNATQSNSIASAINLAFDIPPMAVGIALAVFAGLIIIGGINRIAGIAQFVVPFMAVIYILCAVIILFKFSDHIIPMFHNIFVAAFNPEAVLGGAAGIGMREAVRFGVARGLFSNEAGMGSTPHAHATANVKHPVQQGMAAFIGIFIDTLMVCTATALIILLTDANLSGETGAAVTQLAFNKAFPGFGSQLLAVCLTFFAFTTIIGWYYFG
;
A
#
# COMPACT_ATOMS: atom_id res chain seq x y z
N MET A 1 -5.41 37.68 54.29
CA MET A 1 -5.64 36.30 53.86
C MET A 1 -6.39 36.33 52.53
N ARG A 2 -5.76 36.16 51.41
CA ARG A 2 -6.41 35.96 50.11
C ARG A 2 -5.97 34.58 49.63
N GLY A 3 -6.95 33.65 49.68
CA GLY A 3 -6.77 32.29 49.28
C GLY A 3 -6.60 32.17 47.74
N GLY A 4 -5.43 31.74 47.31
CA GLY A 4 -5.15 31.35 45.96
C GLY A 4 -5.63 29.92 45.71
N SER A 5 -6.81 29.75 45.11
CA SER A 5 -7.29 28.44 44.67
C SER A 5 -7.76 28.52 43.22
N TYR A 6 -6.81 28.51 42.26
CA TYR A 6 -7.15 28.40 40.83
C TYR A 6 -6.00 27.86 39.92
N PRO A 7 -5.47 26.63 40.12
CA PRO A 7 -4.93 25.92 38.94
C PRO A 7 -5.71 24.66 38.57
N TYR A 8 -6.38 24.00 39.51
CA TYR A 8 -6.96 22.66 39.25
C TYR A 8 -8.24 22.69 38.39
N HIS A 9 -9.06 23.73 38.51
CA HIS A 9 -10.27 23.87 37.67
C HIS A 9 -9.93 24.11 36.19
N PHE A 10 -8.91 24.87 35.88
CA PHE A 10 -8.51 25.15 34.51
C PHE A 10 -7.95 23.89 33.82
N ILE A 11 -7.11 23.14 34.52
CA ILE A 11 -6.55 21.86 34.02
C ILE A 11 -7.68 20.85 33.80
N PHE A 12 -8.65 20.74 34.73
CA PHE A 12 -9.77 19.83 34.60
C PHE A 12 -10.71 20.19 33.44
N ILE A 13 -10.97 21.48 33.20
CA ILE A 13 -11.78 21.95 32.06
C ILE A 13 -11.06 21.70 30.74
N VAL A 14 -9.73 21.88 30.65
CA VAL A 14 -8.94 21.59 29.46
C VAL A 14 -8.92 20.09 29.18
N PHE A 15 -8.81 19.26 30.23
CA PHE A 15 -8.84 17.80 30.09
C PHE A 15 -10.21 17.28 29.61
N ILE A 16 -11.31 17.79 30.19
CA ILE A 16 -12.67 17.42 29.77
C ILE A 16 -12.96 17.91 28.34
N LYS A 17 -12.56 19.13 27.99
CA LYS A 17 -12.72 19.64 26.62
C LYS A 17 -11.88 18.85 25.62
N GLY A 18 -10.66 18.44 25.99
CA GLY A 18 -9.82 17.57 25.18
C GLY A 18 -10.49 16.21 24.94
N PHE A 19 -10.99 15.58 26.00
CA PHE A 19 -11.67 14.28 25.92
C PHE A 19 -12.97 14.33 25.09
N ILE A 20 -13.82 15.35 25.30
CA ILE A 20 -15.05 15.54 24.51
C ILE A 20 -14.71 15.84 23.03
N MET A 21 -13.67 16.62 22.77
CA MET A 21 -13.23 16.92 21.41
C MET A 21 -12.71 15.66 20.70
N GLU A 22 -11.96 14.83 21.40
CA GLU A 22 -11.46 13.55 20.88
C GLU A 22 -12.62 12.59 20.57
N GLU A 23 -13.61 12.49 21.44
CA GLU A 23 -14.78 11.65 21.25
C GLU A 23 -15.64 12.13 20.06
N ILE A 24 -15.89 13.43 19.93
CA ILE A 24 -16.62 14.01 18.79
C ILE A 24 -15.84 13.79 17.49
N LEU A 25 -14.54 14.02 17.50
CA LEU A 25 -13.69 13.83 16.32
C LEU A 25 -13.64 12.36 15.90
N SER A 26 -13.51 11.45 16.86
CA SER A 26 -13.54 10.00 16.64
C SER A 26 -14.88 9.54 16.05
N ALA A 27 -16.00 10.03 16.59
CA ALA A 27 -17.33 9.73 16.08
C ALA A 27 -17.53 10.26 14.64
N LEU A 28 -17.08 11.49 14.37
CA LEU A 28 -17.12 12.08 13.02
C LEU A 28 -16.29 11.29 12.02
N VAL A 29 -15.05 10.98 12.38
CA VAL A 29 -14.14 10.17 11.55
C VAL A 29 -14.73 8.78 11.31
N GLY A 30 -15.33 8.17 12.35
CA GLY A 30 -16.01 6.88 12.24
C GLY A 30 -17.17 6.93 11.24
N ALA A 31 -18.04 7.93 11.34
CA ALA A 31 -19.19 8.11 10.45
C ALA A 31 -18.74 8.35 8.98
N VAL A 32 -17.76 9.23 8.77
CA VAL A 32 -17.19 9.49 7.43
C VAL A 32 -16.56 8.23 6.86
N ASN A 33 -15.79 7.51 7.66
CA ASN A 33 -15.13 6.27 7.26
C ASN A 33 -16.15 5.19 6.87
N GLN A 34 -17.25 5.08 7.64
CA GLN A 34 -18.33 4.16 7.32
C GLN A 34 -18.99 4.50 5.97
N VAL A 35 -19.33 5.75 5.72
CA VAL A 35 -19.92 6.16 4.43
C VAL A 35 -18.97 5.91 3.28
N LEU A 36 -17.69 6.26 3.43
CA LEU A 36 -16.70 6.09 2.37
C LEU A 36 -16.45 4.61 2.08
N TRP A 37 -16.15 3.79 3.07
CA TRP A 37 -15.75 2.40 2.85
C TRP A 37 -16.92 1.44 2.70
N ASP A 38 -18.06 1.65 3.37
CA ASP A 38 -19.19 0.71 3.28
C ASP A 38 -20.08 0.96 2.07
N TYR A 39 -20.13 2.21 1.56
CA TYR A 39 -21.10 2.57 0.52
C TYR A 39 -20.48 3.17 -0.75
N LEU A 40 -19.33 3.84 -0.68
CA LEU A 40 -18.82 4.58 -1.83
C LEU A 40 -17.59 3.93 -2.47
N LEU A 41 -16.49 3.84 -1.73
CA LEU A 41 -15.19 3.51 -2.31
C LEU A 41 -15.11 2.08 -2.82
N ILE A 42 -15.64 1.10 -2.08
CA ILE A 42 -15.62 -0.30 -2.51
C ILE A 42 -16.32 -0.45 -3.85
N TYR A 43 -17.56 0.06 -3.95
CA TYR A 43 -18.35 -0.07 -5.19
C TYR A 43 -17.76 0.76 -6.33
N ALA A 44 -17.29 1.99 -6.04
CA ALA A 44 -16.69 2.85 -7.06
C ALA A 44 -15.40 2.25 -7.62
N LEU A 45 -14.48 1.80 -6.74
CA LEU A 45 -13.19 1.29 -7.17
C LEU A 45 -13.29 -0.07 -7.87
N ILE A 46 -14.13 -0.99 -7.36
CA ILE A 46 -14.41 -2.26 -8.03
C ILE A 46 -15.15 -2.01 -9.36
N GLY A 47 -16.14 -1.10 -9.38
CA GLY A 47 -16.87 -0.75 -10.59
C GLY A 47 -15.98 -0.12 -11.67
N ILE A 48 -15.10 0.79 -11.30
CA ILE A 48 -14.10 1.38 -12.23
C ILE A 48 -13.12 0.31 -12.71
N GLY A 49 -12.64 -0.56 -11.82
CA GLY A 49 -11.75 -1.66 -12.18
C GLY A 49 -12.40 -2.63 -13.16
N LEU A 50 -13.66 -2.98 -12.93
CA LEU A 50 -14.45 -3.81 -13.86
C LEU A 50 -14.68 -3.09 -15.20
N PHE A 51 -15.06 -1.81 -15.16
CA PHE A 51 -15.23 -0.99 -16.37
C PHE A 51 -13.97 -0.99 -17.22
N PHE A 52 -12.81 -0.67 -16.64
CA PHE A 52 -11.55 -0.68 -17.38
C PHE A 52 -11.14 -2.08 -17.83
N THR A 53 -11.40 -3.11 -17.03
CA THR A 53 -11.15 -4.49 -17.44
C THR A 53 -11.91 -4.84 -18.72
N LEU A 54 -13.20 -4.52 -18.78
CA LEU A 54 -14.04 -4.80 -19.96
C LEU A 54 -13.68 -3.88 -21.13
N TYR A 55 -13.57 -2.58 -20.87
CA TYR A 55 -13.32 -1.56 -21.91
C TYR A 55 -11.97 -1.74 -22.61
N LEU A 56 -10.93 -2.15 -21.87
CA LEU A 56 -9.59 -2.33 -22.41
C LEU A 56 -9.29 -3.77 -22.87
N GLY A 57 -10.26 -4.69 -22.79
CA GLY A 57 -10.08 -6.09 -23.19
C GLY A 57 -9.19 -6.89 -22.24
N ALA A 58 -9.32 -6.64 -20.93
CA ALA A 58 -8.64 -7.33 -19.84
C ALA A 58 -7.10 -7.39 -20.02
N PRO A 59 -6.41 -6.25 -20.14
CA PRO A 59 -4.96 -6.22 -20.42
C PRO A 59 -4.13 -6.94 -19.34
N GLN A 60 -4.56 -6.95 -18.10
CA GLN A 60 -3.93 -7.66 -17.00
C GLN A 60 -3.93 -9.18 -17.17
N LEU A 61 -4.90 -9.74 -17.93
CA LEU A 61 -4.96 -11.18 -18.24
C LEU A 61 -4.29 -11.48 -19.58
N THR A 62 -4.58 -10.67 -20.60
CA THR A 62 -4.14 -10.93 -22.00
C THR A 62 -2.71 -10.49 -22.27
N LYS A 63 -2.17 -9.53 -21.51
CA LYS A 63 -0.84 -8.92 -21.74
C LYS A 63 0.12 -9.09 -20.57
N LEU A 64 -0.21 -9.92 -19.56
CA LEU A 64 0.63 -10.12 -18.38
C LEU A 64 2.06 -10.56 -18.76
N GLY A 65 2.19 -11.58 -19.59
CA GLY A 65 3.51 -12.06 -20.06
C GLY A 65 4.29 -11.00 -20.86
N THR A 66 3.59 -10.19 -21.68
CA THR A 66 4.19 -9.06 -22.40
C THR A 66 4.67 -7.98 -21.42
N GLY A 67 3.92 -7.71 -20.36
CA GLY A 67 4.30 -6.79 -19.29
C GLY A 67 5.58 -7.21 -18.59
N PHE A 68 5.67 -8.48 -18.16
CA PHE A 68 6.88 -9.04 -17.57
C PHE A 68 8.08 -8.93 -18.52
N LYS A 69 7.92 -9.32 -19.79
CA LYS A 69 8.98 -9.22 -20.79
C LYS A 69 9.41 -7.77 -21.03
N SER A 70 8.47 -6.82 -21.05
CA SER A 70 8.78 -5.40 -21.24
C SER A 70 9.60 -4.83 -20.09
N VAL A 71 9.25 -5.16 -18.85
CA VAL A 71 9.90 -4.63 -17.65
C VAL A 71 11.25 -5.29 -17.40
N PHE A 72 11.30 -6.62 -17.41
CA PHE A 72 12.49 -7.37 -16.99
C PHE A 72 13.40 -7.74 -18.16
N GLY A 73 12.89 -7.81 -19.39
CA GLY A 73 13.68 -8.12 -20.58
C GLY A 73 14.74 -7.06 -20.92
N GLY A 74 14.51 -5.80 -20.49
CA GLY A 74 15.46 -4.69 -20.65
C GLY A 74 16.61 -4.67 -19.63
N LEU A 75 16.45 -5.32 -18.45
CA LEU A 75 17.45 -5.27 -17.38
C LEU A 75 18.84 -5.77 -17.76
N PHE A 76 18.90 -6.70 -18.72
CA PHE A 76 20.15 -7.29 -19.22
C PHE A 76 20.62 -6.67 -20.55
N SER A 77 19.89 -5.66 -21.08
CA SER A 77 20.24 -4.99 -22.33
C SER A 77 21.16 -3.79 -22.08
N LYS A 78 22.31 -3.74 -22.80
CA LYS A 78 23.25 -2.61 -22.71
C LYS A 78 22.69 -1.29 -23.28
N LYS A 79 21.53 -1.31 -23.96
CA LYS A 79 20.96 -0.13 -24.65
C LYS A 79 20.34 0.93 -23.75
N ASP A 80 20.06 0.63 -22.47
CA ASP A 80 19.41 1.58 -21.55
C ASP A 80 20.41 2.49 -20.80
N LYS A 81 21.71 2.44 -21.11
CA LYS A 81 22.74 3.26 -20.46
C LYS A 81 22.88 4.68 -20.99
N ASP A 82 22.25 5.02 -22.11
CA ASP A 82 22.44 6.32 -22.78
C ASP A 82 21.48 7.43 -22.32
N HIS A 83 20.74 7.23 -21.23
CA HIS A 83 19.82 8.25 -20.72
C HIS A 83 20.43 8.96 -19.50
N GLU A 84 21.48 9.75 -19.73
CA GLU A 84 22.08 10.58 -18.69
C GLU A 84 21.10 11.64 -18.15
N GLY A 85 20.63 11.42 -16.92
CA GLY A 85 20.25 12.49 -16.00
C GLY A 85 18.83 13.08 -16.07
N LYS A 86 18.01 12.81 -17.10
CA LYS A 86 16.73 13.54 -17.29
C LYS A 86 15.46 12.75 -17.02
N SER A 87 15.51 11.42 -17.05
CA SER A 87 14.34 10.54 -16.91
C SER A 87 14.73 9.19 -16.31
N LEU A 88 13.77 8.53 -15.66
CA LEU A 88 13.96 7.17 -15.14
C LEU A 88 13.77 6.13 -16.24
N SER A 89 14.44 4.99 -16.13
CA SER A 89 14.09 3.80 -16.93
C SER A 89 12.71 3.27 -16.53
N GLN A 90 12.10 2.43 -17.39
CA GLN A 90 10.83 1.78 -17.08
C GLN A 90 10.89 1.00 -15.76
N PHE A 91 11.98 0.25 -15.54
CA PHE A 91 12.19 -0.51 -14.30
C PHE A 91 12.38 0.39 -13.06
N GLN A 92 13.15 1.48 -13.19
CA GLN A 92 13.33 2.42 -12.08
C GLN A 92 12.01 3.08 -11.66
N ALA A 93 11.20 3.50 -12.63
CA ALA A 93 9.89 4.08 -12.34
C ALA A 93 8.95 3.06 -11.69
N LEU A 94 8.97 1.79 -12.15
CA LEU A 94 8.25 0.71 -11.50
C LEU A 94 8.78 0.46 -10.08
N ALA A 95 10.09 0.43 -9.88
CA ALA A 95 10.67 0.22 -8.55
C ALA A 95 10.28 1.33 -7.57
N VAL A 96 10.21 2.59 -8.01
CA VAL A 96 9.69 3.70 -7.21
C VAL A 96 8.19 3.50 -6.90
N ALA A 97 7.37 3.08 -7.87
CA ALA A 97 5.97 2.79 -7.63
C ALA A 97 5.79 1.63 -6.62
N ILE A 98 6.49 0.51 -6.81
CA ILE A 98 6.45 -0.64 -5.90
C ILE A 98 6.99 -0.26 -4.51
N SER A 99 8.01 0.61 -4.41
CA SER A 99 8.53 1.06 -3.11
C SER A 99 7.49 1.79 -2.28
N ALA A 100 6.52 2.45 -2.92
CA ALA A 100 5.40 3.09 -2.26
C ALA A 100 4.29 2.07 -1.90
N GLN A 101 4.04 1.09 -2.76
CA GLN A 101 3.01 0.06 -2.58
C GLN A 101 3.39 -0.94 -1.48
N ILE A 102 4.60 -1.52 -1.54
CA ILE A 102 5.05 -2.53 -0.57
C ILE A 102 5.48 -1.87 0.74
N GLY A 103 4.58 -1.84 1.70
CA GLY A 103 4.78 -1.22 3.01
C GLY A 103 4.06 -1.97 4.14
N THR A 104 3.56 -1.20 5.10
CA THR A 104 2.74 -1.77 6.20
C THR A 104 1.45 -2.42 5.72
N GLY A 105 0.94 -2.02 4.55
CA GLY A 105 -0.24 -2.63 3.92
C GLY A 105 -0.08 -4.13 3.70
N ASN A 106 1.08 -4.56 3.22
CA ASN A 106 1.38 -5.96 2.93
C ASN A 106 1.57 -6.84 4.19
N VAL A 107 1.87 -6.24 5.31
CA VAL A 107 2.13 -6.95 6.59
C VAL A 107 0.95 -6.74 7.54
N ALA A 108 0.82 -5.54 8.09
CA ALA A 108 -0.23 -5.21 9.04
C ALA A 108 -1.62 -5.12 8.39
N GLY A 109 -1.70 -4.64 7.14
CA GLY A 109 -2.96 -4.56 6.40
C GLY A 109 -3.56 -5.92 6.10
N VAL A 110 -2.75 -6.87 5.64
CA VAL A 110 -3.19 -8.27 5.41
C VAL A 110 -3.61 -8.93 6.71
N ALA A 111 -2.83 -8.76 7.78
CA ALA A 111 -3.20 -9.27 9.11
C ALA A 111 -4.55 -8.70 9.56
N THR A 112 -4.77 -7.39 9.41
CA THR A 112 -6.05 -6.76 9.73
C THR A 112 -7.19 -7.30 8.85
N ALA A 113 -6.94 -7.55 7.56
CA ALA A 113 -7.95 -8.14 6.68
C ALA A 113 -8.41 -9.52 7.18
N ILE A 114 -7.46 -10.36 7.61
CA ILE A 114 -7.75 -11.71 8.11
C ILE A 114 -8.41 -11.65 9.49
N THR A 115 -7.93 -10.83 10.41
CA THR A 115 -8.47 -10.79 11.78
C THR A 115 -9.87 -10.16 11.84
N ALA A 116 -10.15 -9.17 10.98
CA ALA A 116 -11.44 -8.47 10.95
C ALA A 116 -12.44 -9.04 9.93
N GLY A 117 -11.95 -9.60 8.82
CA GLY A 117 -12.77 -10.12 7.72
C GLY A 117 -12.72 -11.65 7.55
N GLY A 118 -11.94 -12.32 8.39
CA GLY A 118 -11.73 -13.78 8.28
C GLY A 118 -10.83 -14.19 7.10
N PRO A 119 -10.52 -15.49 6.94
CA PRO A 119 -9.71 -16.00 5.83
C PRO A 119 -10.26 -15.62 4.45
N GLY A 120 -11.58 -15.54 4.31
CA GLY A 120 -12.28 -15.15 3.07
C GLY A 120 -11.94 -13.76 2.56
N ALA A 121 -11.46 -12.84 3.42
CA ALA A 121 -11.01 -11.53 3.01
C ALA A 121 -9.88 -11.59 1.96
N ILE A 122 -9.07 -12.65 1.98
CA ILE A 122 -7.98 -12.84 1.02
C ILE A 122 -8.48 -13.07 -0.40
N PHE A 123 -9.56 -13.82 -0.58
CA PHE A 123 -10.21 -13.96 -1.89
C PHE A 123 -10.64 -12.59 -2.45
N TRP A 124 -11.29 -11.77 -1.63
CA TRP A 124 -11.74 -10.44 -2.05
C TRP A 124 -10.59 -9.47 -2.28
N MET A 125 -9.47 -9.63 -1.57
CA MET A 125 -8.23 -8.91 -1.83
C MET A 125 -7.65 -9.27 -3.20
N TRP A 126 -7.60 -10.56 -3.58
CA TRP A 126 -7.16 -10.98 -4.91
C TRP A 126 -8.07 -10.43 -6.02
N LEU A 127 -9.39 -10.51 -5.83
CA LEU A 127 -10.33 -9.98 -6.80
C LEU A 127 -10.15 -8.46 -7.00
N SER A 128 -10.01 -7.71 -5.91
CA SER A 128 -9.76 -6.27 -5.97
C SER A 128 -8.44 -5.95 -6.67
N ALA A 129 -7.39 -6.74 -6.46
CA ALA A 129 -6.10 -6.57 -7.12
C ALA A 129 -6.21 -6.81 -8.64
N ILE A 130 -6.87 -7.90 -9.06
CA ILE A 130 -7.06 -8.22 -10.48
C ILE A 130 -7.81 -7.10 -11.20
N LEU A 131 -8.88 -6.57 -10.60
CA LEU A 131 -9.62 -5.44 -11.15
C LEU A 131 -8.82 -4.14 -11.08
N GLY A 132 -8.10 -3.90 -9.97
CA GLY A 132 -7.23 -2.76 -9.76
C GLY A 132 -6.09 -2.66 -10.78
N MET A 133 -5.59 -3.79 -11.29
CA MET A 133 -4.57 -3.83 -12.34
C MET A 133 -5.02 -3.08 -13.60
N SER A 134 -6.28 -3.11 -13.98
CA SER A 134 -6.79 -2.33 -15.12
C SER A 134 -6.91 -0.85 -14.79
N THR A 135 -7.25 -0.51 -13.55
CA THR A 135 -7.32 0.88 -13.08
C THR A 135 -5.94 1.52 -13.12
N ILE A 136 -4.95 0.90 -12.50
CA ILE A 136 -3.59 1.45 -12.45
C ILE A 136 -2.93 1.50 -13.84
N PHE A 137 -3.29 0.57 -14.73
CA PHE A 137 -2.89 0.62 -16.14
C PHE A 137 -3.38 1.93 -16.78
N ALA A 138 -4.66 2.25 -16.63
CA ALA A 138 -5.25 3.47 -17.17
C ALA A 138 -4.62 4.73 -16.54
N GLU A 139 -4.40 4.74 -15.23
CA GLU A 139 -3.75 5.82 -14.51
C GLU A 139 -2.33 6.09 -15.03
N ALA A 140 -1.52 5.05 -15.19
CA ALA A 140 -0.15 5.16 -15.69
C ALA A 140 -0.09 5.62 -17.15
N VAL A 141 -1.01 5.14 -18.01
CA VAL A 141 -1.13 5.60 -19.40
C VAL A 141 -1.51 7.08 -19.46
N LEU A 142 -2.46 7.52 -18.63
CA LEU A 142 -2.86 8.93 -18.54
C LEU A 142 -1.70 9.80 -18.01
N ALA A 143 -0.97 9.34 -17.01
CA ALA A 143 0.19 10.05 -16.48
C ALA A 143 1.27 10.26 -17.53
N GLN A 144 1.55 9.26 -18.35
CA GLN A 144 2.48 9.35 -19.48
C GLN A 144 1.97 10.28 -20.60
N LYS A 145 0.67 10.23 -20.89
CA LYS A 145 0.04 11.03 -21.95
C LYS A 145 0.04 12.53 -21.64
N TYR A 146 -0.23 12.89 -20.39
CA TYR A 146 -0.40 14.28 -19.95
C TYR A 146 0.78 14.81 -19.14
N ARG A 147 1.92 14.12 -19.13
CA ARG A 147 3.13 14.61 -18.49
C ARG A 147 3.68 15.86 -19.19
N VAL A 148 4.38 16.67 -18.43
CA VAL A 148 5.07 17.87 -18.92
C VAL A 148 6.56 17.79 -18.61
N VAL A 149 7.35 18.63 -19.28
CA VAL A 149 8.77 18.80 -18.98
C VAL A 149 8.93 20.07 -18.12
N SER A 150 9.50 19.91 -16.94
CA SER A 150 9.84 21.02 -16.04
C SER A 150 11.29 20.89 -15.60
N HIS A 151 12.09 21.94 -15.76
CA HIS A 151 13.53 21.94 -15.45
C HIS A 151 14.28 20.72 -16.05
N GLY A 152 13.91 20.34 -17.28
CA GLY A 152 14.52 19.22 -18.00
C GLY A 152 14.12 17.82 -17.51
N LYS A 153 13.15 17.70 -16.59
CA LYS A 153 12.64 16.42 -16.07
C LYS A 153 11.17 16.22 -16.44
N TYR A 154 10.75 14.97 -16.65
CA TYR A 154 9.35 14.63 -16.79
C TYR A 154 8.66 14.68 -15.43
N ILE A 155 7.55 15.42 -15.37
CA ILE A 155 6.62 15.45 -14.23
C ILE A 155 5.21 15.20 -14.73
N GLY A 156 4.37 14.54 -13.94
CA GLY A 156 3.00 14.21 -14.31
C GLY A 156 2.29 13.56 -13.13
N GLY A 157 1.10 13.06 -13.39
CA GLY A 157 0.24 12.44 -12.39
C GLY A 157 -1.18 13.01 -12.47
N PRO A 158 -2.06 12.72 -11.49
CA PRO A 158 -3.46 13.09 -11.55
C PRO A 158 -3.71 14.60 -11.71
N ALA A 159 -2.95 15.44 -11.02
CA ALA A 159 -3.10 16.89 -11.15
C ALA A 159 -2.94 17.35 -12.61
N PHE A 160 -2.04 16.75 -13.37
CA PHE A 160 -1.78 17.08 -14.77
C PHE A 160 -2.88 16.54 -15.70
N TYR A 161 -3.25 15.25 -15.58
CA TYR A 161 -4.27 14.72 -16.47
C TYR A 161 -5.69 15.20 -16.11
N ILE A 162 -5.98 15.56 -14.85
CA ILE A 162 -7.21 16.28 -14.50
C ILE A 162 -7.22 17.66 -15.17
N THR A 163 -6.15 18.45 -15.00
CA THR A 163 -6.10 19.79 -15.55
C THR A 163 -6.12 19.78 -17.08
N HIS A 164 -5.27 19.00 -17.74
CA HIS A 164 -5.15 19.03 -19.19
C HIS A 164 -6.23 18.19 -19.89
N GLY A 165 -6.64 17.05 -19.30
CA GLY A 165 -7.62 16.14 -19.88
C GLY A 165 -9.07 16.58 -19.69
N LEU A 166 -9.41 17.20 -18.54
CA LEU A 166 -10.79 17.59 -18.25
C LEU A 166 -11.11 19.03 -18.62
N THR A 167 -10.13 19.95 -18.71
CA THR A 167 -10.38 21.36 -19.08
C THR A 167 -11.27 21.52 -20.33
N PRO A 168 -11.09 20.74 -21.43
CA PRO A 168 -11.96 20.84 -22.58
C PRO A 168 -13.41 20.40 -22.36
N LYS A 169 -13.66 19.59 -21.31
CA LYS A 169 -14.97 18.99 -21.03
C LYS A 169 -15.77 19.73 -19.97
N ILE A 170 -15.10 20.16 -18.89
CA ILE A 170 -15.77 20.75 -17.71
C ILE A 170 -15.36 22.21 -17.44
N GLY A 171 -14.51 22.77 -18.30
CA GLY A 171 -13.98 24.12 -18.14
C GLY A 171 -12.79 24.22 -17.20
N ARG A 172 -12.00 25.30 -17.37
CA ARG A 172 -10.73 25.52 -16.66
C ARG A 172 -10.87 25.65 -15.14
N GLY A 173 -11.95 26.30 -14.69
CA GLY A 173 -12.20 26.53 -13.25
C GLY A 173 -12.44 25.24 -12.50
N ALA A 174 -13.37 24.39 -12.97
CA ALA A 174 -13.69 23.12 -12.37
C ALA A 174 -12.51 22.14 -12.42
N ALA A 175 -11.79 22.06 -13.54
CA ALA A 175 -10.61 21.21 -13.67
C ALA A 175 -9.50 21.61 -12.69
N ARG A 176 -9.24 22.91 -12.50
CA ARG A 176 -8.26 23.40 -11.52
C ARG A 176 -8.67 23.13 -10.08
N PHE A 177 -9.96 23.31 -9.76
CA PHE A 177 -10.49 23.00 -8.44
C PHE A 177 -10.29 21.51 -8.10
N LEU A 178 -10.68 20.61 -8.99
CA LEU A 178 -10.51 19.16 -8.80
C LEU A 178 -9.03 18.78 -8.67
N SER A 179 -8.19 19.32 -9.51
CA SER A 179 -6.74 19.08 -9.46
C SER A 179 -6.13 19.59 -8.14
N GLY A 180 -6.48 20.79 -7.69
CA GLY A 180 -6.02 21.36 -6.43
C GLY A 180 -6.51 20.54 -5.22
N PHE A 181 -7.80 20.16 -5.20
CA PHE A 181 -8.37 19.31 -4.17
C PHE A 181 -7.63 17.98 -4.08
N PHE A 182 -7.42 17.30 -5.22
CA PHE A 182 -6.65 16.06 -5.28
C PHE A 182 -5.25 16.24 -4.69
N SER A 183 -4.53 17.28 -5.12
CA SER A 183 -3.15 17.51 -4.67
C SER A 183 -3.07 17.74 -3.17
N ILE A 184 -3.96 18.56 -2.60
CA ILE A 184 -4.01 18.80 -1.15
C ILE A 184 -4.32 17.51 -0.39
N ALA A 185 -5.32 16.76 -0.86
CA ALA A 185 -5.70 15.48 -0.25
C ALA A 185 -4.54 14.48 -0.27
N LEU A 186 -3.82 14.38 -1.38
CA LEU A 186 -2.67 13.49 -1.53
C LEU A 186 -1.52 13.87 -0.60
N ILE A 187 -1.18 15.16 -0.52
CA ILE A 187 -0.13 15.66 0.38
C ILE A 187 -0.47 15.32 1.83
N ILE A 188 -1.71 15.54 2.27
CA ILE A 188 -2.15 15.22 3.63
C ILE A 188 -2.09 13.70 3.86
N ALA A 189 -2.64 12.91 2.93
CA ALA A 189 -2.73 11.47 3.07
C ALA A 189 -1.36 10.78 3.08
N LEU A 190 -0.50 11.07 2.11
CA LEU A 190 0.79 10.39 1.97
C LEU A 190 1.92 11.14 2.67
N GLY A 191 1.98 12.47 2.52
CA GLY A 191 3.06 13.28 3.09
C GLY A 191 3.06 13.29 4.62
N PHE A 192 1.90 13.21 5.26
CA PHE A 192 1.77 13.29 6.72
C PHE A 192 1.23 11.99 7.33
N ILE A 193 -0.06 11.67 7.09
CA ILE A 193 -0.77 10.60 7.81
C ILE A 193 -0.17 9.23 7.47
N GLY A 194 0.04 8.97 6.19
CA GLY A 194 0.60 7.70 5.74
C GLY A 194 2.03 7.50 6.25
N ASN A 195 2.88 8.50 6.16
CA ASN A 195 4.26 8.42 6.66
C ASN A 195 4.32 8.23 8.17
N ALA A 196 3.40 8.85 8.93
CA ALA A 196 3.27 8.60 10.37
C ALA A 196 2.91 7.14 10.67
N THR A 197 2.00 6.55 9.89
CA THR A 197 1.59 5.14 10.02
C THR A 197 2.76 4.19 9.72
N GLN A 198 3.51 4.45 8.65
CA GLN A 198 4.69 3.63 8.30
C GLN A 198 5.75 3.69 9.40
N SER A 199 6.10 4.90 9.86
CA SER A 199 7.10 5.12 10.91
C SER A 199 6.71 4.48 12.23
N ASN A 200 5.43 4.60 12.63
CA ASN A 200 4.92 3.98 13.84
C ASN A 200 4.99 2.44 13.78
N SER A 201 4.66 1.85 12.63
CA SER A 201 4.73 0.39 12.46
C SER A 201 6.15 -0.14 12.53
N ILE A 202 7.14 0.57 11.93
CA ILE A 202 8.55 0.23 12.06
C ILE A 202 8.98 0.31 13.53
N ALA A 203 8.67 1.43 14.19
CA ALA A 203 9.08 1.66 15.58
C ALA A 203 8.49 0.61 16.52
N SER A 204 7.22 0.25 16.34
CA SER A 204 6.55 -0.80 17.13
C SER A 204 7.16 -2.18 16.90
N ALA A 205 7.43 -2.54 15.63
CA ALA A 205 8.01 -3.85 15.32
C ALA A 205 9.45 -3.99 15.81
N ILE A 206 10.26 -2.92 15.72
CA ILE A 206 11.63 -2.91 16.24
C ILE A 206 11.63 -2.93 17.77
N ASN A 207 10.72 -2.20 18.42
CA ASN A 207 10.60 -2.25 19.88
C ASN A 207 10.24 -3.66 20.36
N LEU A 208 9.27 -4.30 19.74
CA LEU A 208 8.86 -5.67 20.09
C LEU A 208 9.97 -6.70 19.84
N ALA A 209 10.80 -6.51 18.80
CA ALA A 209 11.82 -7.49 18.41
C ALA A 209 13.17 -7.30 19.11
N PHE A 210 13.54 -6.05 19.44
CA PHE A 210 14.88 -5.69 19.89
C PHE A 210 14.91 -4.85 21.18
N ASP A 211 13.72 -4.53 21.73
CA ASP A 211 13.56 -3.65 22.91
C ASP A 211 14.18 -2.25 22.75
N ILE A 212 14.23 -1.75 21.49
CA ILE A 212 14.72 -0.41 21.19
C ILE A 212 13.57 0.60 21.36
N PRO A 213 13.77 1.71 22.12
CA PRO A 213 12.73 2.70 22.33
C PRO A 213 12.20 3.29 21.01
N PRO A 214 10.86 3.42 20.82
CA PRO A 214 10.26 3.93 19.58
C PRO A 214 10.78 5.31 19.16
N MET A 215 11.09 6.18 20.11
CA MET A 215 11.66 7.50 19.87
C MET A 215 13.03 7.43 19.17
N ALA A 216 13.90 6.51 19.59
CA ALA A 216 15.22 6.33 18.98
C ALA A 216 15.08 5.84 17.53
N VAL A 217 14.16 4.91 17.30
CA VAL A 217 13.83 4.42 15.94
C VAL A 217 13.29 5.55 15.06
N GLY A 218 12.35 6.35 15.58
CA GLY A 218 11.78 7.50 14.87
C GLY A 218 12.82 8.54 14.45
N ILE A 219 13.76 8.88 15.35
CA ILE A 219 14.87 9.80 15.05
C ILE A 219 15.78 9.21 13.95
N ALA A 220 16.14 7.94 14.06
CA ALA A 220 16.95 7.27 13.04
C ALA A 220 16.26 7.29 11.67
N LEU A 221 14.97 6.95 11.60
CA LEU A 221 14.17 6.98 10.36
C LEU A 221 14.14 8.39 9.76
N ALA A 222 13.95 9.44 10.57
CA ALA A 222 13.91 10.82 10.10
C ALA A 222 15.26 11.24 9.50
N VAL A 223 16.39 10.88 10.15
CA VAL A 223 17.74 11.18 9.65
C VAL A 223 18.00 10.46 8.33
N PHE A 224 17.76 9.13 8.26
CA PHE A 224 18.01 8.36 7.04
C PHE A 224 17.10 8.80 5.89
N ALA A 225 15.80 9.04 6.15
CA ALA A 225 14.88 9.55 5.14
C ALA A 225 15.34 10.92 4.64
N GLY A 226 15.70 11.85 5.54
CA GLY A 226 16.20 13.18 5.17
C GLY A 226 17.43 13.12 4.27
N LEU A 227 18.41 12.28 4.61
CA LEU A 227 19.62 12.08 3.80
C LEU A 227 19.31 11.59 2.38
N ILE A 228 18.30 10.73 2.22
CA ILE A 228 17.90 10.21 0.89
C ILE A 228 17.14 11.27 0.10
N ILE A 229 16.18 11.92 0.74
CA ILE A 229 15.27 12.90 0.15
C ILE A 229 16.01 14.10 -0.45
N ILE A 230 17.07 14.59 0.20
CA ILE A 230 17.93 15.68 -0.31
C ILE A 230 18.49 15.37 -1.71
N GLY A 231 18.68 14.10 -2.07
CA GLY A 231 19.15 13.69 -3.41
C GLY A 231 18.07 13.66 -4.49
N GLY A 232 16.79 13.92 -4.14
CA GLY A 232 15.65 13.93 -5.07
C GLY A 232 15.33 12.58 -5.69
N ILE A 233 14.47 12.62 -6.73
CA ILE A 233 13.89 11.40 -7.36
C ILE A 233 14.95 10.42 -7.88
N ASN A 234 16.05 10.90 -8.41
CA ASN A 234 17.10 10.01 -8.95
C ASN A 234 17.75 9.18 -7.85
N ARG A 235 17.94 9.76 -6.66
CA ARG A 235 18.49 9.04 -5.50
C ARG A 235 17.47 8.07 -4.91
N ILE A 236 16.21 8.48 -4.82
CA ILE A 236 15.11 7.62 -4.40
C ILE A 236 15.00 6.42 -5.35
N ALA A 237 14.97 6.66 -6.67
CA ALA A 237 14.90 5.61 -7.67
C ALA A 237 16.14 4.70 -7.66
N GLY A 238 17.33 5.27 -7.46
CA GLY A 238 18.58 4.52 -7.32
C GLY A 238 18.55 3.56 -6.14
N ILE A 239 17.97 3.94 -5.01
CA ILE A 239 17.80 3.08 -3.84
C ILE A 239 16.69 2.06 -4.08
N ALA A 240 15.51 2.51 -4.56
CA ALA A 240 14.36 1.65 -4.77
C ALA A 240 14.65 0.48 -5.72
N GLN A 241 15.40 0.71 -6.81
CA GLN A 241 15.72 -0.34 -7.81
C GLN A 241 16.54 -1.51 -7.23
N PHE A 242 17.25 -1.32 -6.12
CA PHE A 242 18.02 -2.38 -5.45
C PHE A 242 17.27 -2.92 -4.22
N VAL A 243 16.75 -2.04 -3.38
CA VAL A 243 16.12 -2.43 -2.11
C VAL A 243 14.82 -3.18 -2.35
N VAL A 244 13.98 -2.73 -3.31
CA VAL A 244 12.68 -3.35 -3.57
C VAL A 244 12.79 -4.81 -4.01
N PRO A 245 13.58 -5.18 -5.04
CA PRO A 245 13.74 -6.59 -5.39
C PRO A 245 14.36 -7.41 -4.27
N PHE A 246 15.36 -6.85 -3.57
CA PHE A 246 16.04 -7.54 -2.46
C PHE A 246 15.07 -7.89 -1.33
N MET A 247 14.28 -6.92 -0.85
CA MET A 247 13.31 -7.15 0.21
C MET A 247 12.19 -8.10 -0.20
N ALA A 248 11.69 -7.99 -1.44
CA ALA A 248 10.65 -8.87 -1.96
C ALA A 248 11.14 -10.32 -2.04
N VAL A 249 12.36 -10.55 -2.56
CA VAL A 249 12.96 -11.89 -2.65
C VAL A 249 13.12 -12.51 -1.27
N ILE A 250 13.68 -11.78 -0.28
CA ILE A 250 13.83 -12.31 1.09
C ILE A 250 12.48 -12.70 1.67
N TYR A 251 11.48 -11.81 1.55
CA TYR A 251 10.15 -12.06 2.10
C TYR A 251 9.46 -13.27 1.47
N ILE A 252 9.54 -13.40 0.15
CA ILE A 252 9.00 -14.54 -0.58
C ILE A 252 9.76 -15.83 -0.23
N LEU A 253 11.08 -15.78 -0.06
CA LEU A 253 11.84 -16.96 0.39
C LEU A 253 11.40 -17.41 1.79
N CYS A 254 11.17 -16.47 2.73
CA CYS A 254 10.60 -16.82 4.04
C CYS A 254 9.24 -17.50 3.88
N ALA A 255 8.37 -16.97 3.03
CA ALA A 255 7.06 -17.57 2.78
C ALA A 255 7.18 -18.99 2.19
N VAL A 256 8.07 -19.18 1.21
CA VAL A 256 8.33 -20.50 0.60
C VAL A 256 8.83 -21.50 1.64
N ILE A 257 9.75 -21.12 2.51
CA ILE A 257 10.23 -21.99 3.61
C ILE A 257 9.07 -22.38 4.54
N ILE A 258 8.19 -21.43 4.87
CA ILE A 258 7.03 -21.68 5.73
C ILE A 258 6.03 -22.61 5.03
N LEU A 259 5.78 -22.41 3.74
CA LEU A 259 4.94 -23.30 2.94
C LEU A 259 5.46 -24.74 2.94
N PHE A 260 6.77 -24.94 2.78
CA PHE A 260 7.36 -26.30 2.89
C PHE A 260 7.21 -26.89 4.29
N LYS A 261 7.39 -26.08 5.35
CA LYS A 261 7.26 -26.52 6.74
C LYS A 261 5.84 -26.92 7.12
N PHE A 262 4.83 -26.28 6.54
CA PHE A 262 3.42 -26.51 6.80
C PHE A 262 2.67 -27.06 5.59
N SER A 263 3.34 -27.86 4.75
CA SER A 263 2.84 -28.35 3.47
C SER A 263 1.49 -29.06 3.56
N ASP A 264 1.26 -29.83 4.61
CA ASP A 264 0.02 -30.60 4.81
C ASP A 264 -1.22 -29.72 5.04
N HIS A 265 -1.01 -28.46 5.44
CA HIS A 265 -2.08 -27.51 5.73
C HIS A 265 -2.41 -26.60 4.53
N ILE A 266 -1.65 -26.65 3.44
CA ILE A 266 -1.81 -25.74 2.29
C ILE A 266 -3.18 -25.93 1.61
N ILE A 267 -3.55 -27.18 1.28
CA ILE A 267 -4.83 -27.45 0.61
C ILE A 267 -6.02 -27.09 1.50
N PRO A 268 -6.07 -27.52 2.78
CA PRO A 268 -7.13 -27.10 3.70
C PRO A 268 -7.23 -25.57 3.85
N MET A 269 -6.11 -24.88 3.91
CA MET A 269 -6.07 -23.41 4.03
C MET A 269 -6.67 -22.73 2.78
N PHE A 270 -6.30 -23.12 1.56
CA PHE A 270 -6.92 -22.59 0.35
C PHE A 270 -8.42 -22.88 0.32
N HIS A 271 -8.84 -24.10 0.67
CA HIS A 271 -10.25 -24.45 0.80
C HIS A 271 -10.97 -23.48 1.77
N ASN A 272 -10.37 -23.20 2.93
CA ASN A 272 -10.93 -22.27 3.91
C ASN A 272 -11.04 -20.85 3.37
N ILE A 273 -10.06 -20.36 2.61
CA ILE A 273 -10.12 -19.05 1.97
C ILE A 273 -11.33 -18.96 1.03
N PHE A 274 -11.52 -19.95 0.16
CA PHE A 274 -12.62 -19.93 -0.81
C PHE A 274 -13.98 -20.13 -0.14
N VAL A 275 -14.11 -21.03 0.81
CA VAL A 275 -15.37 -21.23 1.53
C VAL A 275 -15.73 -20.00 2.36
N ALA A 276 -14.78 -19.46 3.13
CA ALA A 276 -15.03 -18.30 3.98
C ALA A 276 -15.28 -17.02 3.19
N ALA A 277 -14.89 -16.95 1.93
CA ALA A 277 -15.19 -15.79 1.08
C ALA A 277 -16.69 -15.58 0.87
N PHE A 278 -17.46 -16.67 0.87
CA PHE A 278 -18.91 -16.66 0.60
C PHE A 278 -19.74 -17.16 1.79
N ASN A 279 -19.15 -17.93 2.69
CA ASN A 279 -19.77 -18.46 3.90
C ASN A 279 -18.73 -18.45 5.06
N PRO A 280 -18.42 -17.30 5.65
CA PRO A 280 -17.44 -17.20 6.73
C PRO A 280 -17.83 -18.02 7.96
N GLU A 281 -19.11 -18.10 8.26
CA GLU A 281 -19.64 -18.84 9.42
C GLU A 281 -19.32 -20.35 9.35
N ALA A 282 -19.24 -20.92 8.16
CA ALA A 282 -18.90 -22.33 7.95
C ALA A 282 -17.46 -22.65 8.35
N VAL A 283 -16.55 -21.67 8.31
CA VAL A 283 -15.12 -21.83 8.63
C VAL A 283 -14.80 -21.39 10.04
N LEU A 284 -15.37 -20.25 10.47
CA LEU A 284 -15.04 -19.63 11.77
C LEU A 284 -15.98 -20.03 12.90
N GLY A 285 -17.11 -20.69 12.56
CA GLY A 285 -18.21 -20.90 13.49
C GLY A 285 -19.02 -19.63 13.74
N GLY A 286 -20.31 -19.77 14.00
CA GLY A 286 -21.23 -18.64 14.21
C GLY A 286 -20.90 -17.72 15.39
N ALA A 287 -20.00 -18.12 16.27
CA ALA A 287 -19.56 -17.32 17.41
C ALA A 287 -18.59 -16.17 17.04
N ALA A 288 -17.99 -16.20 15.85
CA ALA A 288 -17.01 -15.20 15.44
C ALA A 288 -17.65 -13.87 14.97
N GLY A 289 -18.96 -13.87 14.66
CA GLY A 289 -19.70 -12.66 14.22
C GLY A 289 -19.18 -12.02 12.92
N ILE A 290 -18.34 -12.73 12.16
CA ILE A 290 -17.76 -12.24 10.89
C ILE A 290 -18.66 -12.73 9.76
N GLY A 291 -19.35 -11.79 9.12
CA GLY A 291 -20.18 -12.06 7.96
C GLY A 291 -19.46 -11.84 6.62
N MET A 292 -20.10 -12.22 5.53
CA MET A 292 -19.60 -12.01 4.17
C MET A 292 -19.32 -10.51 3.89
N ARG A 293 -20.10 -9.61 4.47
CA ARG A 293 -19.91 -8.16 4.32
C ARG A 293 -18.53 -7.73 4.83
N GLU A 294 -18.11 -8.22 6.00
CA GLU A 294 -16.83 -7.92 6.60
C GLU A 294 -15.68 -8.51 5.76
N ALA A 295 -15.83 -9.72 5.25
CA ALA A 295 -14.85 -10.34 4.37
C ALA A 295 -14.63 -9.50 3.09
N VAL A 296 -15.71 -9.08 2.42
CA VAL A 296 -15.66 -8.19 1.26
C VAL A 296 -15.02 -6.86 1.62
N ARG A 297 -15.53 -6.20 2.68
CA ARG A 297 -15.10 -4.87 3.10
C ARG A 297 -13.60 -4.84 3.40
N PHE A 298 -13.15 -5.71 4.29
CA PHE A 298 -11.75 -5.71 4.71
C PHE A 298 -10.81 -6.25 3.62
N GLY A 299 -11.23 -7.25 2.87
CA GLY A 299 -10.45 -7.76 1.76
C GLY A 299 -10.21 -6.71 0.68
N VAL A 300 -11.28 -6.06 0.20
CA VAL A 300 -11.19 -5.02 -0.84
C VAL A 300 -10.45 -3.79 -0.31
N ALA A 301 -10.84 -3.28 0.87
CA ALA A 301 -10.23 -2.06 1.42
C ALA A 301 -8.73 -2.22 1.67
N ARG A 302 -8.30 -3.36 2.24
CA ARG A 302 -6.88 -3.59 2.52
C ARG A 302 -6.09 -3.95 1.27
N GLY A 303 -6.71 -4.62 0.28
CA GLY A 303 -6.11 -4.84 -1.02
C GLY A 303 -5.83 -3.53 -1.75
N LEU A 304 -6.82 -2.66 -1.88
CA LEU A 304 -6.69 -1.36 -2.54
C LEU A 304 -5.74 -0.41 -1.78
N PHE A 305 -5.72 -0.46 -0.46
CA PHE A 305 -4.75 0.29 0.34
C PHE A 305 -3.31 -0.15 0.08
N SER A 306 -3.07 -1.46 -0.09
CA SER A 306 -1.73 -2.00 -0.37
C SER A 306 -1.26 -1.64 -1.77
N ASN A 307 -2.08 -1.88 -2.79
CA ASN A 307 -1.66 -1.73 -4.19
C ASN A 307 -1.88 -0.33 -4.78
N GLU A 308 -2.55 0.56 -4.06
CA GLU A 308 -2.81 1.96 -4.42
C GLU A 308 -3.59 2.16 -5.74
N ALA A 309 -4.24 1.13 -6.29
CA ALA A 309 -5.02 1.25 -7.51
C ALA A 309 -6.22 2.18 -7.34
N GLY A 310 -6.31 3.21 -8.17
CA GLY A 310 -7.35 4.23 -8.08
C GLY A 310 -7.05 5.36 -7.09
N MET A 311 -5.92 5.29 -6.35
CA MET A 311 -5.50 6.33 -5.41
C MET A 311 -4.85 7.52 -6.14
N GLY A 312 -4.28 7.31 -7.32
CA GLY A 312 -3.58 8.37 -8.07
C GLY A 312 -2.17 8.69 -7.57
N SER A 313 -1.60 7.91 -6.68
CA SER A 313 -0.28 8.09 -6.10
C SER A 313 0.85 7.66 -7.05
N THR A 314 0.86 6.38 -7.45
CA THR A 314 1.89 5.79 -8.32
C THR A 314 2.01 6.40 -9.71
N PRO A 315 0.96 7.02 -10.32
CA PRO A 315 1.08 7.76 -11.57
C PRO A 315 2.19 8.81 -11.60
N HIS A 316 2.56 9.38 -10.44
CA HIS A 316 3.67 10.33 -10.33
C HIS A 316 5.02 9.67 -10.70
N ALA A 317 5.27 8.46 -10.21
CA ALA A 317 6.46 7.69 -10.60
C ALA A 317 6.38 7.27 -12.08
N HIS A 318 5.24 6.76 -12.52
CA HIS A 318 5.06 6.28 -13.88
C HIS A 318 5.20 7.39 -14.93
N ALA A 319 4.87 8.63 -14.61
CA ALA A 319 5.05 9.79 -15.51
C ALA A 319 6.52 10.05 -15.86
N THR A 320 7.46 9.75 -14.94
CA THR A 320 8.88 10.04 -15.09
C THR A 320 9.62 9.06 -16.01
N ALA A 321 9.01 7.92 -16.32
CA ALA A 321 9.63 6.88 -17.13
C ALA A 321 9.83 7.31 -18.57
N ASN A 322 11.03 7.02 -19.12
CA ASN A 322 11.30 7.17 -20.55
C ASN A 322 10.93 5.88 -21.28
N VAL A 323 9.76 5.90 -21.92
CA VAL A 323 9.23 4.77 -22.69
C VAL A 323 8.81 5.24 -24.09
N LYS A 324 8.86 4.34 -25.06
CA LYS A 324 8.48 4.65 -26.45
C LYS A 324 6.97 4.89 -26.61
N HIS A 325 6.16 4.22 -25.79
CA HIS A 325 4.69 4.34 -25.84
C HIS A 325 4.10 4.26 -24.44
N PRO A 326 3.10 5.10 -24.09
CA PRO A 326 2.47 5.12 -22.76
C PRO A 326 1.98 3.76 -22.24
N VAL A 327 1.48 2.90 -23.13
CA VAL A 327 1.01 1.54 -22.81
C VAL A 327 2.10 0.67 -22.17
N GLN A 328 3.39 0.89 -22.51
CA GLN A 328 4.50 0.17 -21.88
C GLN A 328 4.53 0.44 -20.38
N GLN A 329 4.31 1.71 -19.99
CA GLN A 329 4.29 2.07 -18.59
C GLN A 329 3.00 1.62 -17.88
N GLY A 330 1.86 1.59 -18.59
CA GLY A 330 0.65 0.95 -18.10
C GLY A 330 0.86 -0.53 -17.77
N MET A 331 1.56 -1.26 -18.67
CA MET A 331 1.94 -2.67 -18.40
C MET A 331 2.87 -2.80 -17.20
N ALA A 332 3.83 -1.89 -17.03
CA ALA A 332 4.69 -1.88 -15.84
C ALA A 332 3.85 -1.68 -14.56
N ALA A 333 2.88 -0.78 -14.58
CA ALA A 333 2.05 -0.47 -13.43
C ALA A 333 1.24 -1.69 -12.94
N PHE A 334 0.60 -2.46 -13.83
CA PHE A 334 -0.12 -3.66 -13.39
C PHE A 334 0.81 -4.79 -12.90
N ILE A 335 2.06 -4.88 -13.40
CA ILE A 335 3.06 -5.78 -12.81
C ILE A 335 3.38 -5.38 -11.37
N GLY A 336 3.37 -4.09 -11.06
CA GLY A 336 3.50 -3.60 -9.67
C GLY A 336 2.45 -4.21 -8.75
N ILE A 337 1.16 -4.14 -9.11
CA ILE A 337 0.07 -4.76 -8.33
C ILE A 337 0.22 -6.29 -8.24
N PHE A 338 0.64 -6.93 -9.34
CA PHE A 338 0.87 -8.37 -9.32
C PHE A 338 1.91 -8.74 -8.23
N ILE A 339 3.03 -8.03 -8.20
CA ILE A 339 4.08 -8.26 -7.21
C ILE A 339 3.60 -7.90 -5.80
N ASP A 340 2.99 -6.72 -5.64
CA ASP A 340 2.52 -6.23 -4.34
C ASP A 340 1.46 -7.15 -3.73
N THR A 341 0.34 -7.32 -4.41
CA THR A 341 -0.83 -7.96 -3.79
C THR A 341 -0.88 -9.46 -4.08
N LEU A 342 -0.73 -9.88 -5.35
CA LEU A 342 -0.85 -11.31 -5.68
C LEU A 342 0.36 -12.13 -5.23
N MET A 343 1.52 -11.51 -5.00
CA MET A 343 2.69 -12.21 -4.45
C MET A 343 2.90 -11.89 -2.97
N VAL A 344 3.20 -10.63 -2.61
CA VAL A 344 3.64 -10.27 -1.25
C VAL A 344 2.49 -10.33 -0.24
N CYS A 345 1.30 -9.77 -0.53
CA CYS A 345 0.16 -9.89 0.38
C CYS A 345 -0.29 -11.36 0.53
N THR A 346 -0.27 -12.13 -0.57
CA THR A 346 -0.56 -13.57 -0.51
C THR A 346 0.43 -14.30 0.37
N ALA A 347 1.73 -14.02 0.22
CA ALA A 347 2.76 -14.59 1.10
C ALA A 347 2.47 -14.34 2.58
N THR A 348 2.14 -13.10 2.94
CA THR A 348 1.75 -12.73 4.33
C THR A 348 0.51 -13.49 4.78
N ALA A 349 -0.52 -13.58 3.94
CA ALA A 349 -1.75 -14.27 4.26
C ALA A 349 -1.51 -15.77 4.53
N LEU A 350 -0.71 -16.42 3.68
CA LEU A 350 -0.34 -17.81 3.84
C LEU A 350 0.44 -18.04 5.15
N ILE A 351 1.40 -17.18 5.46
CA ILE A 351 2.18 -17.24 6.70
C ILE A 351 1.26 -17.16 7.93
N ILE A 352 0.34 -16.21 7.94
CA ILE A 352 -0.59 -16.00 9.07
C ILE A 352 -1.54 -17.20 9.24
N LEU A 353 -2.15 -17.65 8.13
CA LEU A 353 -3.15 -18.72 8.18
C LEU A 353 -2.55 -20.10 8.47
N LEU A 354 -1.36 -20.41 7.92
CA LEU A 354 -0.68 -21.68 8.17
C LEU A 354 -0.16 -21.83 9.60
N THR A 355 0.05 -20.71 10.29
CA THR A 355 0.53 -20.71 11.68
C THR A 355 -0.57 -20.48 12.70
N ASP A 356 -1.83 -20.34 12.28
CA ASP A 356 -2.98 -19.98 13.12
C ASP A 356 -2.70 -18.75 14.00
N ALA A 357 -1.93 -17.78 13.46
CA ALA A 357 -1.59 -16.58 14.20
C ALA A 357 -2.78 -15.60 14.27
N ASN A 358 -3.72 -15.68 13.33
CA ASN A 358 -4.97 -14.91 13.31
C ASN A 358 -5.90 -15.21 14.49
N LEU A 359 -5.70 -16.32 15.18
CA LEU A 359 -6.51 -16.74 16.35
C LEU A 359 -5.93 -16.23 17.69
N SER A 360 -4.84 -15.47 17.66
CA SER A 360 -4.13 -15.03 18.87
C SER A 360 -4.81 -13.90 19.66
N GLY A 361 -5.78 -13.19 19.05
CA GLY A 361 -6.36 -11.97 19.62
C GLY A 361 -5.52 -10.71 19.38
N GLU A 362 -4.31 -10.85 18.78
CA GLU A 362 -3.47 -9.72 18.37
C GLU A 362 -4.02 -9.01 17.13
N THR A 363 -3.51 -7.83 16.83
CA THR A 363 -3.93 -7.03 15.68
C THR A 363 -2.75 -6.49 14.86
N GLY A 364 -2.98 -6.15 13.59
CA GLY A 364 -2.00 -5.49 12.75
C GLY A 364 -0.68 -6.26 12.60
N ALA A 365 0.45 -5.56 12.69
CA ALA A 365 1.76 -6.16 12.48
C ALA A 365 2.14 -7.22 13.53
N ALA A 366 1.59 -7.13 14.75
CA ALA A 366 1.86 -8.09 15.83
C ALA A 366 1.41 -9.51 15.46
N VAL A 367 0.29 -9.65 14.73
CA VAL A 367 -0.18 -10.97 14.22
C VAL A 367 0.86 -11.58 13.28
N THR A 368 1.37 -10.81 12.33
CA THR A 368 2.39 -11.30 11.40
C THR A 368 3.70 -11.60 12.11
N GLN A 369 4.05 -10.79 13.11
CA GLN A 369 5.26 -11.01 13.92
C GLN A 369 5.16 -12.31 14.74
N LEU A 370 3.99 -12.58 15.31
CA LEU A 370 3.70 -13.85 15.97
C LEU A 370 3.76 -15.03 14.98
N ALA A 371 3.20 -14.86 13.78
CA ALA A 371 3.26 -15.88 12.73
C ALA A 371 4.70 -16.24 12.35
N PHE A 372 5.55 -15.23 12.15
CA PHE A 372 6.97 -15.44 11.90
C PHE A 372 7.68 -16.12 13.07
N ASN A 373 7.35 -15.74 14.30
CA ASN A 373 7.97 -16.35 15.49
C ASN A 373 7.57 -17.82 15.67
N LYS A 374 6.32 -18.19 15.35
CA LYS A 374 5.89 -19.59 15.31
C LYS A 374 6.61 -20.38 14.21
N ALA A 375 6.83 -19.78 13.04
CA ALA A 375 7.52 -20.41 11.92
C ALA A 375 9.04 -20.51 12.11
N PHE A 376 9.64 -19.50 12.73
CA PHE A 376 11.08 -19.38 12.99
C PHE A 376 11.33 -19.09 14.48
N PRO A 377 11.23 -20.09 15.37
CA PRO A 377 11.41 -19.87 16.80
C PRO A 377 12.76 -19.24 17.14
N GLY A 378 12.74 -18.23 17.99
CA GLY A 378 13.92 -17.52 18.49
C GLY A 378 14.41 -16.33 17.66
N PHE A 379 14.04 -16.23 16.36
CA PHE A 379 14.45 -15.09 15.53
C PHE A 379 13.39 -14.57 14.55
N GLY A 380 12.22 -15.20 14.47
CA GLY A 380 11.17 -14.82 13.52
C GLY A 380 10.67 -13.38 13.71
N SER A 381 10.56 -12.96 14.96
CA SER A 381 10.16 -11.58 15.30
C SER A 381 11.17 -10.54 14.77
N GLN A 382 12.46 -10.81 14.94
CA GLN A 382 13.56 -9.98 14.44
C GLN A 382 13.59 -9.96 12.90
N LEU A 383 13.41 -11.11 12.28
CA LEU A 383 13.37 -11.25 10.83
C LEU A 383 12.25 -10.41 10.23
N LEU A 384 11.03 -10.50 10.79
CA LEU A 384 9.93 -9.68 10.31
C LEU A 384 10.18 -8.18 10.56
N ALA A 385 10.69 -7.79 11.72
CA ALA A 385 10.97 -6.39 12.03
C ALA A 385 11.96 -5.78 11.02
N VAL A 386 12.97 -6.53 10.60
CA VAL A 386 13.90 -6.11 9.54
C VAL A 386 13.20 -6.01 8.19
N CYS A 387 12.42 -7.02 7.79
CA CYS A 387 11.65 -6.98 6.53
C CYS A 387 10.69 -5.80 6.50
N LEU A 388 9.91 -5.60 7.58
CA LEU A 388 8.96 -4.49 7.70
C LEU A 388 9.66 -3.13 7.67
N THR A 389 10.87 -3.03 8.25
CA THR A 389 11.66 -1.81 8.19
C THR A 389 12.01 -1.46 6.74
N PHE A 390 12.49 -2.41 5.94
CA PHE A 390 12.76 -2.17 4.52
C PHE A 390 11.49 -1.79 3.76
N PHE A 391 10.38 -2.52 3.93
CA PHE A 391 9.11 -2.26 3.27
C PHE A 391 8.60 -0.85 3.60
N ALA A 392 8.37 -0.57 4.88
CA ALA A 392 7.77 0.68 5.30
C ALA A 392 8.71 1.88 5.11
N PHE A 393 10.02 1.71 5.21
CA PHE A 393 10.98 2.78 4.94
C PHE A 393 11.03 3.16 3.45
N THR A 394 10.99 2.17 2.54
CA THR A 394 10.90 2.47 1.11
C THR A 394 9.58 3.16 0.76
N THR A 395 8.48 2.83 1.48
CA THR A 395 7.21 3.53 1.33
C THR A 395 7.30 4.99 1.79
N ILE A 396 7.95 5.28 2.92
CA ILE A 396 8.16 6.66 3.39
C ILE A 396 8.83 7.52 2.31
N ILE A 397 9.93 7.04 1.71
CA ILE A 397 10.65 7.81 0.69
C ILE A 397 9.89 7.88 -0.65
N GLY A 398 9.11 6.84 -1.00
CA GLY A 398 8.24 6.82 -2.17
C GLY A 398 7.07 7.80 -2.03
N TRP A 399 6.38 7.78 -0.91
CA TRP A 399 5.26 8.67 -0.62
C TRP A 399 5.67 10.13 -0.47
N TYR A 400 6.86 10.39 0.07
CA TYR A 400 7.42 11.74 0.04
C TYR A 400 7.51 12.29 -1.40
N TYR A 401 7.90 11.45 -2.36
CA TYR A 401 8.01 11.88 -3.75
C TYR A 401 6.65 12.16 -4.39
N PHE A 402 5.60 11.48 -3.96
CA PHE A 402 4.24 11.68 -4.51
C PHE A 402 3.53 12.90 -3.91
N GLY A 403 3.76 13.21 -2.62
CA GLY A 403 3.24 14.40 -1.95
C GLY A 403 4.05 15.65 -2.22
#